data_63cc0f3cc803302da19e605ba95f794a
#
_entry.id   63cc0f3cc803302da19e605ba95f794a
#
_cell.length_a   1.000
_cell.length_b   1.000
_cell.length_c   1.000
_cell.angle_alpha   90.00
_cell.angle_beta   90.00
_cell.angle_gamma   90.00
#
_symmetry.space_group_name_H-M   'P 1'
#
loop_
_entity.id
_entity.type
_entity.pdbx_description
1 polymer ?
#
loop_
_entity_poly.entity_id
_entity_poly.type
_entity_poly.pdbx_seq_one_letter_code
_entity_poly.pdbx_strand_id
1 'polypeptide(L)'
;RAISFFVSLWFLIFSIPLLISAKKTLIQTKSEIGLFSQIQKLVWDRGLKKIGIFLIARMLYADGLNAIIVMGGIFAVGVFQLSIKELLQLSILMNISAVIGAIIGGYFNDLLGSKKIIVLSLLGIIISSILILFSFSKMYFLIFATINGLFIGPIQSASRVVISKMLINEDQSKGFGLFATSGKLTSFLGPVLVSTLTFVSGSQRIGFSAAIFLLIIGLLLLFRIKNLD
;
A
#
# COMPACT_ATOMS: atom_id res chain seq x y z
N ARG A 1 -27.53 7.50 7.35
CA ARG A 1 -27.60 8.93 6.97
C ARG A 1 -26.87 9.84 7.99
N ALA A 2 -27.03 9.64 9.32
CA ALA A 2 -26.33 10.44 10.35
C ALA A 2 -24.79 10.33 10.30
N ILE A 3 -24.25 9.16 9.97
CA ILE A 3 -22.80 8.92 9.88
C ILE A 3 -22.15 9.79 8.81
N SER A 4 -22.75 9.90 7.64
CA SER A 4 -22.21 10.71 6.54
C SER A 4 -22.16 12.20 6.90
N PHE A 5 -23.20 12.69 7.59
CA PHE A 5 -23.24 14.07 8.08
C PHE A 5 -22.16 14.34 9.13
N PHE A 6 -21.99 13.42 10.09
CA PHE A 6 -20.93 13.51 11.10
C PHE A 6 -19.53 13.53 10.48
N VAL A 7 -19.27 12.62 9.53
CA VAL A 7 -17.97 12.55 8.82
C VAL A 7 -17.70 13.85 8.04
N SER A 8 -18.71 14.39 7.34
CA SER A 8 -18.56 15.64 6.59
C SER A 8 -18.28 16.83 7.51
N LEU A 9 -18.98 16.94 8.63
CA LEU A 9 -18.76 17.99 9.63
C LEU A 9 -17.36 17.89 10.26
N TRP A 10 -16.95 16.66 10.63
CA TRP A 10 -15.63 16.36 11.15
C TRP A 10 -14.54 16.81 10.18
N PHE A 11 -14.66 16.41 8.92
CA PHE A 11 -13.71 16.77 7.87
C PHE A 11 -13.62 18.29 7.67
N LEU A 12 -14.76 18.99 7.69
CA LEU A 12 -14.84 20.43 7.55
C LEU A 12 -14.10 21.15 8.69
N ILE A 13 -14.39 20.79 9.94
CA ILE A 13 -13.78 21.40 11.13
C ILE A 13 -12.26 21.24 11.10
N PHE A 14 -11.75 20.04 10.84
CA PHE A 14 -10.30 19.76 10.85
C PHE A 14 -9.57 20.24 9.60
N SER A 15 -10.26 20.61 8.50
CA SER A 15 -9.63 21.23 7.34
C SER A 15 -9.49 22.76 7.45
N ILE A 16 -10.23 23.43 8.35
CA ILE A 16 -10.17 24.89 8.55
C ILE A 16 -8.74 25.38 8.83
N PRO A 17 -7.95 24.81 9.77
CA PRO A 17 -6.60 25.28 10.04
C PRO A 17 -5.68 25.18 8.82
N LEU A 18 -5.84 24.11 8.03
CA LEU A 18 -5.07 23.91 6.79
C LEU A 18 -5.43 24.96 5.75
N LEU A 19 -6.71 25.27 5.56
CA LEU A 19 -7.19 26.28 4.61
C LEU A 19 -6.71 27.69 4.97
N ILE A 20 -6.67 28.01 6.27
CA ILE A 20 -6.17 29.30 6.76
C ILE A 20 -4.67 29.41 6.53
N SER A 21 -3.89 28.35 6.82
CA SER A 21 -2.45 28.32 6.62
C SER A 21 -2.05 28.30 5.15
N ALA A 22 -2.80 27.58 4.28
CA ALA A 22 -2.51 27.48 2.85
C ALA A 22 -2.60 28.81 2.12
N LYS A 23 -3.45 29.74 2.57
CA LYS A 23 -3.61 31.05 1.96
C LYS A 23 -2.32 31.90 1.99
N LYS A 24 -1.39 31.61 2.90
CA LYS A 24 -0.09 32.27 3.02
C LYS A 24 0.99 31.71 2.09
N THR A 25 0.87 30.47 1.66
CA THR A 25 1.93 29.73 0.93
C THR A 25 1.72 29.69 -0.59
N LEU A 26 0.51 29.98 -1.08
CA LEU A 26 0.16 29.91 -2.50
C LEU A 26 0.75 31.01 -3.40
N ILE A 27 1.54 31.94 -2.84
CA ILE A 27 2.01 33.13 -3.57
C ILE A 27 3.38 32.93 -4.25
N GLN A 28 4.09 31.82 -4.02
CA GLN A 28 5.42 31.62 -4.61
C GLN A 28 5.58 30.24 -5.23
N THR A 29 5.23 30.10 -6.49
CA THR A 29 6.00 29.35 -7.50
C THR A 29 5.25 29.37 -8.84
N LYS A 30 5.42 30.46 -9.60
CA LYS A 30 5.28 30.37 -11.06
C LYS A 30 6.50 29.59 -11.57
N SER A 31 6.38 28.29 -11.66
CA SER A 31 7.32 27.48 -12.41
C SER A 31 6.94 27.59 -13.89
N GLU A 32 7.81 28.19 -14.70
CA GLU A 32 7.64 28.32 -16.17
C GLU A 32 7.65 26.98 -16.90
N ILE A 33 8.04 25.92 -16.22
CA ILE A 33 8.13 24.57 -16.77
C ILE A 33 6.83 23.81 -16.47
N GLY A 34 6.19 23.26 -17.50
CA GLY A 34 4.95 22.50 -17.36
C GLY A 34 5.09 21.35 -16.34
N LEU A 35 4.03 21.08 -15.56
CA LEU A 35 4.02 20.03 -14.52
C LEU A 35 4.49 18.67 -15.06
N PHE A 36 4.10 18.33 -16.28
CA PHE A 36 4.47 17.07 -16.91
C PHE A 36 5.99 16.92 -17.12
N SER A 37 6.66 17.98 -17.60
CA SER A 37 8.12 17.95 -17.80
C SER A 37 8.90 17.93 -16.49
N GLN A 38 8.34 18.50 -15.42
CA GLN A 38 8.95 18.42 -14.08
C GLN A 38 8.83 17.02 -13.50
N ILE A 39 7.67 16.37 -13.67
CA ILE A 39 7.45 14.96 -13.30
C ILE A 39 8.39 14.06 -14.10
N GLN A 40 8.50 14.30 -15.40
CA GLN A 40 9.39 13.55 -16.27
C GLN A 40 10.85 13.65 -15.79
N LYS A 41 11.34 14.86 -15.48
CA LYS A 41 12.69 15.06 -14.93
C LYS A 41 12.93 14.36 -13.60
N LEU A 42 11.90 14.26 -12.74
CA LEU A 42 12.00 13.60 -11.45
C LEU A 42 12.14 12.07 -11.61
N VAL A 43 11.44 11.50 -12.57
CA VAL A 43 11.35 10.04 -12.79
C VAL A 43 12.35 9.54 -13.81
N TRP A 44 12.63 10.37 -14.83
CA TRP A 44 13.42 9.99 -16.02
C TRP A 44 14.44 11.06 -16.35
N ASP A 45 15.72 10.66 -16.42
CA ASP A 45 16.81 11.50 -16.90
C ASP A 45 17.87 10.58 -17.52
N ARG A 46 17.89 10.46 -18.86
CA ARG A 46 18.69 9.48 -19.62
C ARG A 46 18.48 8.02 -19.17
N GLY A 47 17.36 7.74 -18.48
CA GLY A 47 16.98 6.44 -17.92
C GLY A 47 16.11 6.60 -16.68
N LEU A 48 15.52 5.50 -16.20
CA LEU A 48 14.70 5.50 -14.99
C LEU A 48 15.58 5.79 -13.77
N LYS A 49 15.31 6.92 -13.10
CA LYS A 49 15.95 7.25 -11.81
C LYS A 49 15.51 6.27 -10.71
N LYS A 50 16.28 6.20 -9.62
CA LYS A 50 15.91 5.38 -8.43
C LYS A 50 14.50 5.64 -7.94
N ILE A 51 14.06 6.91 -7.95
CA ILE A 51 12.69 7.33 -7.59
C ILE A 51 11.67 6.66 -8.52
N GLY A 52 11.89 6.67 -9.83
CA GLY A 52 10.99 6.04 -10.79
C GLY A 52 10.84 4.53 -10.58
N ILE A 53 11.96 3.82 -10.37
CA ILE A 53 11.95 2.38 -10.07
C ILE A 53 11.20 2.11 -8.77
N PHE A 54 11.42 2.93 -7.74
CA PHE A 54 10.72 2.80 -6.46
C PHE A 54 9.22 3.02 -6.60
N LEU A 55 8.81 4.04 -7.36
CA LEU A 55 7.39 4.31 -7.60
C LEU A 55 6.71 3.15 -8.34
N ILE A 56 7.36 2.57 -9.37
CA ILE A 56 6.83 1.41 -10.09
C ILE A 56 6.75 0.18 -9.17
N ALA A 57 7.79 -0.10 -8.38
CA ALA A 57 7.77 -1.18 -7.40
C ALA A 57 6.61 -0.98 -6.41
N ARG A 58 6.44 0.26 -5.93
CA ARG A 58 5.36 0.62 -5.01
C ARG A 58 3.98 0.46 -5.64
N MET A 59 3.80 0.86 -6.90
CA MET A 59 2.53 0.64 -7.60
C MET A 59 2.13 -0.83 -7.56
N LEU A 60 3.05 -1.73 -7.89
CA LEU A 60 2.79 -3.16 -7.95
C LEU A 60 2.49 -3.76 -6.57
N TYR A 61 3.35 -3.50 -5.56
CA TYR A 61 3.08 -4.08 -4.26
C TYR A 61 1.88 -3.42 -3.54
N ALA A 62 1.64 -2.12 -3.75
CA ALA A 62 0.47 -1.46 -3.18
C ALA A 62 -0.83 -1.98 -3.80
N ASP A 63 -0.81 -2.30 -5.09
CA ASP A 63 -1.94 -2.88 -5.80
C ASP A 63 -2.20 -4.34 -5.37
N GLY A 64 -1.13 -5.13 -5.20
CA GLY A 64 -1.22 -6.46 -4.59
C GLY A 64 -1.79 -6.42 -3.16
N LEU A 65 -1.34 -5.48 -2.32
CA LEU A 65 -1.89 -5.27 -0.98
C LEU A 65 -3.37 -4.88 -1.03
N ASN A 66 -3.74 -3.95 -1.91
CA ASN A 66 -5.12 -3.55 -2.10
C ASN A 66 -6.00 -4.71 -2.54
N ALA A 67 -5.49 -5.55 -3.45
CA ALA A 67 -6.19 -6.77 -3.88
C ALA A 67 -6.42 -7.75 -2.71
N ILE A 68 -5.42 -7.97 -1.85
CA ILE A 68 -5.57 -8.80 -0.65
C ILE A 68 -6.64 -8.25 0.29
N ILE A 69 -6.64 -6.93 0.53
CA ILE A 69 -7.61 -6.29 1.43
C ILE A 69 -9.02 -6.35 0.85
N VAL A 70 -9.20 -5.97 -0.41
CA VAL A 70 -10.52 -5.85 -1.04
C VAL A 70 -11.10 -7.23 -1.37
N MET A 71 -10.30 -8.09 -2.01
CA MET A 71 -10.74 -9.43 -2.43
C MET A 71 -10.65 -10.46 -1.31
N GLY A 72 -9.85 -10.20 -0.27
CA GLY A 72 -9.69 -11.08 0.89
C GLY A 72 -11.00 -11.36 1.62
N GLY A 73 -11.88 -10.36 1.72
CA GLY A 73 -13.23 -10.55 2.28
C GLY A 73 -14.10 -11.49 1.44
N ILE A 74 -14.08 -11.35 0.10
CA ILE A 74 -14.82 -12.21 -0.83
C ILE A 74 -14.25 -13.64 -0.77
N PHE A 75 -12.92 -13.76 -0.74
CA PHE A 75 -12.21 -15.03 -0.60
C PHE A 75 -12.54 -15.73 0.74
N ALA A 76 -12.61 -14.97 1.84
CA ALA A 76 -12.97 -15.48 3.15
C ALA A 76 -14.38 -16.07 3.20
N VAL A 77 -15.35 -15.41 2.57
CA VAL A 77 -16.72 -15.93 2.48
C VAL A 77 -16.80 -17.12 1.52
N GLY A 78 -16.22 -16.98 0.33
CA GLY A 78 -16.36 -17.99 -0.72
C GLY A 78 -15.63 -19.30 -0.43
N VAL A 79 -14.43 -19.24 0.16
CA VAL A 79 -13.58 -20.42 0.39
C VAL A 79 -13.73 -20.96 1.80
N PHE A 80 -13.81 -20.09 2.81
CA PHE A 80 -13.83 -20.48 4.23
C PHE A 80 -15.21 -20.32 4.87
N GLN A 81 -16.21 -19.84 4.11
CA GLN A 81 -17.60 -19.66 4.56
C GLN A 81 -17.70 -18.81 5.85
N LEU A 82 -16.91 -17.73 5.92
CA LEU A 82 -17.01 -16.81 7.05
C LEU A 82 -18.36 -16.07 7.02
N SER A 83 -18.99 -15.99 8.18
CA SER A 83 -20.16 -15.14 8.39
C SER A 83 -19.77 -13.66 8.41
N ILE A 84 -20.73 -12.77 8.20
CA ILE A 84 -20.52 -11.31 8.27
C ILE A 84 -19.95 -10.90 9.64
N LYS A 85 -20.42 -11.52 10.73
CA LYS A 85 -19.91 -11.28 12.08
C LYS A 85 -18.41 -11.59 12.19
N GLU A 86 -17.99 -12.73 11.66
CA GLU A 86 -16.59 -13.15 11.69
C GLU A 86 -15.69 -12.28 10.80
N LEU A 87 -16.23 -11.80 9.65
CA LEU A 87 -15.51 -10.82 8.82
C LEU A 87 -15.29 -9.50 9.55
N LEU A 88 -16.27 -9.01 10.28
CA LEU A 88 -16.14 -7.79 11.08
C LEU A 88 -15.10 -8.00 12.21
N GLN A 89 -15.15 -9.13 12.90
CA GLN A 89 -14.16 -9.48 13.93
C GLN A 89 -12.74 -9.56 13.33
N LEU A 90 -12.58 -10.23 12.18
CA LEU A 90 -11.29 -10.30 11.47
C LEU A 90 -10.80 -8.92 11.08
N SER A 91 -11.67 -8.06 10.56
CA SER A 91 -11.31 -6.68 10.18
C SER A 91 -10.78 -5.87 11.37
N ILE A 92 -11.41 -6.02 12.54
CA ILE A 92 -10.95 -5.38 13.79
C ILE A 92 -9.58 -5.93 14.18
N LEU A 93 -9.40 -7.26 14.19
CA LEU A 93 -8.13 -7.89 14.53
C LEU A 93 -7.01 -7.48 13.58
N MET A 94 -7.26 -7.43 12.27
CA MET A 94 -6.29 -6.97 11.28
C MET A 94 -5.90 -5.50 11.50
N ASN A 95 -6.86 -4.62 11.83
CA ASN A 95 -6.55 -3.22 12.12
C ASN A 95 -5.70 -3.07 13.39
N ILE A 96 -6.04 -3.79 14.47
CA ILE A 96 -5.24 -3.80 15.71
C ILE A 96 -3.82 -4.31 15.41
N SER A 97 -3.70 -5.41 14.67
CA SER A 97 -2.41 -5.96 14.25
C SER A 97 -1.62 -4.96 13.41
N ALA A 98 -2.26 -4.21 12.51
CA ALA A 98 -1.61 -3.20 11.69
C ALA A 98 -1.05 -2.04 12.54
N VAL A 99 -1.76 -1.62 13.58
CA VAL A 99 -1.28 -0.61 14.54
C VAL A 99 -0.06 -1.13 15.30
N ILE A 100 -0.13 -2.35 15.85
CA ILE A 100 0.99 -2.99 16.55
C ILE A 100 2.20 -3.10 15.61
N GLY A 101 1.95 -3.59 14.39
CA GLY A 101 2.97 -3.70 13.37
C GLY A 101 3.60 -2.37 12.99
N ALA A 102 2.81 -1.29 12.87
CA ALA A 102 3.31 0.04 12.56
C ALA A 102 4.24 0.59 13.67
N ILE A 103 3.90 0.36 14.94
CA ILE A 103 4.73 0.77 16.08
C ILE A 103 6.05 0.00 16.07
N ILE A 104 5.98 -1.33 16.00
CA ILE A 104 7.16 -2.21 15.96
C ILE A 104 8.01 -1.90 14.73
N GLY A 105 7.38 -1.81 13.56
CA GLY A 105 8.05 -1.50 12.31
C GLY A 105 8.67 -0.10 12.28
N GLY A 106 8.05 0.89 12.93
CA GLY A 106 8.64 2.22 13.12
C GLY A 106 9.94 2.17 13.92
N TYR A 107 9.94 1.49 15.05
CA TYR A 107 11.15 1.29 15.86
C TYR A 107 12.28 0.59 15.08
N PHE A 108 11.95 -0.52 14.43
CA PHE A 108 12.94 -1.23 13.59
C PHE A 108 13.35 -0.46 12.33
N ASN A 109 12.53 0.44 11.83
CA ASN A 109 12.88 1.28 10.69
C ASN A 109 14.08 2.19 11.00
N ASP A 110 14.16 2.71 12.20
CA ASP A 110 15.27 3.56 12.63
C ASP A 110 16.57 2.76 12.81
N LEU A 111 16.47 1.48 13.17
CA LEU A 111 17.62 0.60 13.38
C LEU A 111 18.12 -0.07 12.10
N LEU A 112 17.21 -0.57 11.29
CA LEU A 112 17.55 -1.43 10.14
C LEU A 112 17.54 -0.68 8.80
N GLY A 113 16.89 0.48 8.76
CA GLY A 113 16.64 1.23 7.54
C GLY A 113 15.35 0.87 6.83
N SER A 114 14.79 1.84 6.13
CA SER A 114 13.43 1.77 5.57
C SER A 114 13.29 0.70 4.48
N LYS A 115 14.32 0.52 3.65
CA LYS A 115 14.30 -0.51 2.61
C LYS A 115 14.15 -1.91 3.18
N LYS A 116 14.91 -2.23 4.23
CA LYS A 116 14.84 -3.57 4.85
C LYS A 116 13.47 -3.82 5.47
N ILE A 117 12.87 -2.81 6.09
CA ILE A 117 11.51 -2.93 6.65
C ILE A 117 10.48 -3.20 5.56
N ILE A 118 10.54 -2.52 4.41
CA ILE A 118 9.64 -2.80 3.29
C ILE A 118 9.83 -4.24 2.80
N VAL A 119 11.07 -4.69 2.62
CA VAL A 119 11.39 -6.05 2.16
C VAL A 119 10.89 -7.09 3.15
N LEU A 120 11.18 -6.95 4.44
CA LEU A 120 10.73 -7.87 5.49
C LEU A 120 9.20 -7.92 5.57
N SER A 121 8.54 -6.77 5.48
CA SER A 121 7.08 -6.70 5.49
C SER A 121 6.46 -7.37 4.26
N LEU A 122 7.03 -7.14 3.06
CA LEU A 122 6.57 -7.82 1.85
C LEU A 122 6.76 -9.34 1.94
N LEU A 123 7.91 -9.81 2.42
CA LEU A 123 8.15 -11.22 2.65
C LEU A 123 7.15 -11.82 3.63
N GLY A 124 6.87 -11.13 4.75
CA GLY A 124 5.87 -11.57 5.73
C GLY A 124 4.48 -11.70 5.12
N ILE A 125 4.04 -10.71 4.31
CA ILE A 125 2.75 -10.74 3.63
C ILE A 125 2.71 -11.84 2.57
N ILE A 126 3.75 -12.01 1.77
CA ILE A 126 3.83 -13.05 0.74
C ILE A 126 3.74 -14.44 1.38
N ILE A 127 4.55 -14.70 2.41
CA ILE A 127 4.57 -16.00 3.11
C ILE A 127 3.20 -16.29 3.73
N SER A 128 2.64 -15.36 4.50
CA SER A 128 1.33 -15.57 5.13
C SER A 128 0.21 -15.71 4.10
N SER A 129 0.27 -14.99 2.97
CA SER A 129 -0.70 -15.14 1.88
C SER A 129 -0.57 -16.50 1.15
N ILE A 130 0.64 -17.02 0.98
CA ILE A 130 0.87 -18.37 0.46
C ILE A 130 0.30 -19.41 1.43
N LEU A 131 0.53 -19.27 2.73
CA LEU A 131 -0.03 -20.16 3.74
C LEU A 131 -1.56 -20.14 3.75
N ILE A 132 -2.18 -18.97 3.50
CA ILE A 132 -3.63 -18.85 3.29
C ILE A 132 -4.09 -19.66 2.08
N LEU A 133 -3.38 -19.60 0.95
CA LEU A 133 -3.75 -20.36 -0.25
C LEU A 133 -3.79 -21.87 -0.04
N PHE A 134 -2.85 -22.40 0.73
CA PHE A 134 -2.75 -23.84 1.04
C PHE A 134 -3.55 -24.25 2.26
N SER A 135 -4.13 -23.29 3.00
CA SER A 135 -4.97 -23.59 4.16
C SER A 135 -6.35 -24.11 3.73
N PHE A 136 -6.83 -25.13 4.45
CA PHE A 136 -8.21 -25.65 4.34
C PHE A 136 -9.03 -25.37 5.60
N SER A 137 -8.39 -24.90 6.66
CA SER A 137 -9.04 -24.60 7.93
C SER A 137 -9.33 -23.12 8.06
N LYS A 138 -10.55 -22.80 8.49
CA LYS A 138 -10.99 -21.45 8.83
C LYS A 138 -10.10 -20.78 9.90
N MET A 139 -9.66 -21.57 10.89
CA MET A 139 -8.82 -21.07 11.97
C MET A 139 -7.44 -20.62 11.46
N TYR A 140 -6.80 -21.40 10.59
CA TYR A 140 -5.52 -21.02 9.98
C TYR A 140 -5.65 -19.79 9.09
N PHE A 141 -6.77 -19.68 8.34
CA PHE A 141 -7.07 -18.48 7.58
C PHE A 141 -7.11 -17.22 8.49
N LEU A 142 -7.84 -17.27 9.60
CA LEU A 142 -7.96 -16.14 10.53
C LEU A 142 -6.61 -15.76 11.13
N ILE A 143 -5.78 -16.74 11.50
CA ILE A 143 -4.44 -16.50 12.04
C ILE A 143 -3.56 -15.82 11.00
N PHE A 144 -3.44 -16.38 9.79
CA PHE A 144 -2.56 -15.83 8.75
C PHE A 144 -3.05 -14.49 8.20
N ALA A 145 -4.37 -14.27 8.12
CA ALA A 145 -4.92 -12.98 7.76
C ALA A 145 -4.61 -11.91 8.82
N THR A 146 -4.65 -12.26 10.10
CA THR A 146 -4.25 -11.35 11.18
C THR A 146 -2.75 -11.04 11.12
N ILE A 147 -1.91 -12.03 10.80
CA ILE A 147 -0.47 -11.84 10.57
C ILE A 147 -0.24 -10.92 9.36
N ASN A 148 -1.01 -11.03 8.28
CA ASN A 148 -0.96 -10.06 7.17
C ASN A 148 -1.17 -8.63 7.67
N GLY A 149 -2.13 -8.41 8.56
CA GLY A 149 -2.38 -7.11 9.20
C GLY A 149 -1.11 -6.52 9.82
N LEU A 150 -0.34 -7.35 10.55
CA LEU A 150 0.89 -6.93 11.24
C LEU A 150 1.93 -6.29 10.30
N PHE A 151 2.01 -6.73 9.05
CA PHE A 151 2.98 -6.24 8.07
C PHE A 151 2.47 -5.08 7.21
N ILE A 152 1.16 -4.82 7.16
CA ILE A 152 0.57 -3.74 6.36
C ILE A 152 0.97 -2.36 6.91
N GLY A 153 0.98 -2.19 8.23
CA GLY A 153 1.37 -0.93 8.88
C GLY A 153 2.81 -0.52 8.55
N PRO A 154 3.79 -1.38 8.83
CA PRO A 154 5.21 -1.09 8.58
C PRO A 154 5.52 -0.77 7.12
N ILE A 155 4.96 -1.51 6.16
CA ILE A 155 5.23 -1.26 4.73
C ILE A 155 4.73 0.11 4.29
N GLN A 156 3.59 0.57 4.80
CA GLN A 156 3.07 1.89 4.47
C GLN A 156 3.89 3.01 5.08
N SER A 157 4.29 2.90 6.36
CA SER A 157 5.10 3.90 7.04
C SER A 157 6.50 3.99 6.44
N ALA A 158 7.20 2.86 6.28
CA ALA A 158 8.54 2.82 5.70
C ALA A 158 8.58 3.32 4.24
N SER A 159 7.54 3.05 3.44
CA SER A 159 7.45 3.57 2.07
C SER A 159 7.39 5.10 2.02
N ARG A 160 6.73 5.75 2.99
CA ARG A 160 6.70 7.21 3.10
C ARG A 160 8.05 7.77 3.53
N VAL A 161 8.77 7.08 4.40
CA VAL A 161 10.13 7.48 4.82
C VAL A 161 11.09 7.38 3.65
N VAL A 162 11.04 6.30 2.85
CA VAL A 162 11.88 6.16 1.65
C VAL A 162 11.69 7.32 0.69
N ILE A 163 10.44 7.64 0.33
CA ILE A 163 10.19 8.74 -0.62
C ILE A 163 10.62 10.09 -0.04
N SER A 164 10.43 10.33 1.27
CA SER A 164 10.89 11.54 1.93
C SER A 164 12.41 11.70 1.83
N LYS A 165 13.17 10.63 2.09
CA LYS A 165 14.64 10.64 1.96
C LYS A 165 15.10 10.85 0.52
N MET A 166 14.41 10.25 -0.45
CA MET A 166 14.74 10.41 -1.87
C MET A 166 14.50 11.83 -2.40
N LEU A 167 13.64 12.61 -1.72
CA LEU A 167 13.23 13.96 -2.13
C LEU A 167 13.94 15.09 -1.37
N ILE A 168 14.98 14.81 -0.58
CA ILE A 168 15.65 15.84 0.23
C ILE A 168 16.13 17.03 -0.61
N ASN A 169 16.61 16.78 -1.84
CA ASN A 169 17.12 17.79 -2.76
C ASN A 169 16.18 18.10 -3.93
N GLU A 170 14.93 17.65 -3.87
CA GLU A 170 13.93 17.77 -4.94
C GLU A 170 12.68 18.46 -4.42
N ASP A 171 11.74 18.79 -5.32
CA ASP A 171 10.45 19.35 -4.93
C ASP A 171 9.60 18.30 -4.18
N GLN A 172 9.64 18.37 -2.86
CA GLN A 172 8.95 17.42 -1.98
C GLN A 172 7.45 17.34 -2.25
N SER A 173 6.80 18.48 -2.52
CA SER A 173 5.36 18.51 -2.79
C SER A 173 4.98 17.69 -4.01
N LYS A 174 5.76 17.85 -5.10
CA LYS A 174 5.54 17.07 -6.35
C LYS A 174 5.87 15.60 -6.16
N GLY A 175 6.95 15.31 -5.46
CA GLY A 175 7.36 13.93 -5.19
C GLY A 175 6.34 13.18 -4.34
N PHE A 176 5.79 13.79 -3.29
CA PHE A 176 4.70 13.20 -2.50
C PHE A 176 3.39 13.10 -3.30
N GLY A 177 3.11 14.08 -4.17
CA GLY A 177 2.00 14.00 -5.12
C GLY A 177 2.09 12.78 -6.02
N LEU A 178 3.26 12.53 -6.62
CA LEU A 178 3.53 11.34 -7.43
C LEU A 178 3.42 10.05 -6.62
N PHE A 179 3.96 10.05 -5.40
CA PHE A 179 3.85 8.92 -4.49
C PHE A 179 2.38 8.61 -4.17
N ALA A 180 1.56 9.60 -3.84
CA ALA A 180 0.14 9.40 -3.56
C ALA A 180 -0.62 8.90 -4.80
N THR A 181 -0.34 9.49 -5.95
CA THR A 181 -0.98 9.16 -7.23
C THR A 181 -0.57 7.76 -7.70
N SER A 182 0.72 7.38 -7.59
CA SER A 182 1.20 6.07 -7.99
C SER A 182 0.47 4.92 -7.30
N GLY A 183 0.15 5.04 -6.01
CA GLY A 183 -0.58 4.01 -5.29
C GLY A 183 -2.08 3.95 -5.58
N LYS A 184 -2.64 4.96 -6.25
CA LYS A 184 -4.07 5.01 -6.58
C LYS A 184 -4.37 4.74 -8.06
N LEU A 185 -3.47 5.13 -8.97
CA LEU A 185 -3.65 4.96 -10.41
C LEU A 185 -3.86 3.49 -10.82
N THR A 186 -3.22 2.57 -10.14
CA THR A 186 -3.27 1.14 -10.44
C THR A 186 -4.13 0.34 -9.47
N SER A 187 -4.75 0.98 -8.48
CA SER A 187 -5.48 0.28 -7.41
C SER A 187 -6.63 -0.62 -7.86
N PHE A 188 -7.02 -0.53 -9.12
CA PHE A 188 -8.01 -1.41 -9.75
C PHE A 188 -7.40 -2.66 -10.41
N LEU A 189 -6.10 -2.65 -10.76
CA LEU A 189 -5.47 -3.75 -11.51
C LEU A 189 -5.45 -5.04 -10.69
N GLY A 190 -5.09 -4.98 -9.41
CA GLY A 190 -5.08 -6.14 -8.53
C GLY A 190 -6.44 -6.81 -8.43
N PRO A 191 -7.51 -6.10 -8.00
CA PRO A 191 -8.85 -6.65 -8.00
C PRO A 191 -9.32 -7.18 -9.35
N VAL A 192 -9.02 -6.50 -10.45
CA VAL A 192 -9.35 -6.96 -11.81
C VAL A 192 -8.63 -8.27 -12.14
N LEU A 193 -7.32 -8.36 -11.88
CA LEU A 193 -6.56 -9.58 -12.13
C LEU A 193 -7.07 -10.76 -11.30
N VAL A 194 -7.35 -10.54 -10.01
CA VAL A 194 -7.93 -11.57 -9.12
C VAL A 194 -9.28 -12.02 -9.65
N SER A 195 -10.16 -11.10 -10.02
CA SER A 195 -11.49 -11.42 -10.54
C SER A 195 -11.43 -12.18 -11.86
N THR A 196 -10.60 -11.71 -12.80
CA THR A 196 -10.44 -12.33 -14.12
C THR A 196 -9.88 -13.74 -13.99
N LEU A 197 -8.82 -13.93 -13.20
CA LEU A 197 -8.26 -15.28 -12.98
C LEU A 197 -9.23 -16.18 -12.24
N THR A 198 -10.00 -15.67 -11.30
CA THR A 198 -11.07 -16.45 -10.64
C THR A 198 -12.11 -16.90 -11.65
N PHE A 199 -12.54 -15.99 -12.53
CA PHE A 199 -13.56 -16.30 -13.55
C PHE A 199 -13.06 -17.35 -14.55
N VAL A 200 -11.85 -17.17 -15.10
CA VAL A 200 -11.28 -18.07 -16.10
C VAL A 200 -10.95 -19.45 -15.54
N SER A 201 -10.44 -19.52 -14.30
CA SER A 201 -10.03 -20.78 -13.67
C SER A 201 -11.16 -21.49 -12.92
N GLY A 202 -12.27 -20.80 -12.64
CA GLY A 202 -13.34 -21.31 -11.77
C GLY A 202 -12.92 -21.45 -10.29
N SER A 203 -11.73 -20.92 -9.91
CA SER A 203 -11.16 -21.11 -8.56
C SER A 203 -10.74 -19.78 -7.94
N GLN A 204 -11.35 -19.44 -6.80
CA GLN A 204 -10.96 -18.24 -6.04
C GLN A 204 -9.52 -18.32 -5.52
N ARG A 205 -8.99 -19.53 -5.26
CA ARG A 205 -7.60 -19.72 -4.83
C ARG A 205 -6.62 -19.31 -5.93
N ILE A 206 -6.89 -19.72 -7.17
CA ILE A 206 -6.09 -19.32 -8.33
C ILE A 206 -6.20 -17.81 -8.55
N GLY A 207 -7.39 -17.24 -8.45
CA GLY A 207 -7.57 -15.79 -8.53
C GLY A 207 -6.75 -15.05 -7.48
N PHE A 208 -6.82 -15.46 -6.22
CA PHE A 208 -6.09 -14.81 -5.12
C PHE A 208 -4.56 -14.85 -5.30
N SER A 209 -4.02 -15.88 -5.99
CA SER A 209 -2.58 -15.95 -6.31
C SER A 209 -2.08 -14.78 -7.17
N ALA A 210 -2.94 -14.11 -7.94
CA ALA A 210 -2.58 -12.92 -8.70
C ALA A 210 -2.11 -11.77 -7.80
N ALA A 211 -2.75 -11.59 -6.64
CA ALA A 211 -2.33 -10.58 -5.68
C ALA A 211 -0.92 -10.86 -5.14
N ILE A 212 -0.62 -12.13 -4.85
CA ILE A 212 0.72 -12.56 -4.41
C ILE A 212 1.74 -12.32 -5.50
N PHE A 213 1.41 -12.59 -6.76
CA PHE A 213 2.28 -12.35 -7.90
C PHE A 213 2.66 -10.87 -8.04
N LEU A 214 1.70 -9.95 -7.86
CA LEU A 214 1.98 -8.51 -7.85
C LEU A 214 2.93 -8.12 -6.72
N LEU A 215 2.77 -8.68 -5.52
CA LEU A 215 3.68 -8.45 -4.40
C LEU A 215 5.10 -8.93 -4.71
N ILE A 216 5.24 -10.12 -5.32
CA ILE A 216 6.53 -10.69 -5.69
C ILE A 216 7.23 -9.81 -6.73
N ILE A 217 6.53 -9.35 -7.78
CA ILE A 217 7.13 -8.46 -8.78
C ILE A 217 7.57 -7.15 -8.13
N GLY A 218 6.73 -6.56 -7.27
CA GLY A 218 7.07 -5.35 -6.51
C GLY A 218 8.31 -5.54 -5.66
N LEU A 219 8.43 -6.68 -4.97
CA LEU A 219 9.61 -7.04 -4.18
C LEU A 219 10.86 -7.19 -5.05
N LEU A 220 10.79 -7.88 -6.17
CA LEU A 220 11.91 -8.07 -7.09
C LEU A 220 12.43 -6.74 -7.64
N LEU A 221 11.55 -5.80 -7.96
CA LEU A 221 11.95 -4.47 -8.39
C LEU A 221 12.65 -3.68 -7.28
N LEU A 222 12.24 -3.84 -6.01
CA LEU A 222 12.92 -3.21 -4.88
C LEU A 222 14.37 -3.69 -4.72
N PHE A 223 14.68 -4.94 -5.04
CA PHE A 223 16.05 -5.45 -4.98
C PHE A 223 16.97 -4.79 -6.01
N ARG A 224 16.44 -4.30 -7.14
CA ARG A 224 17.23 -3.57 -8.15
C ARG A 224 17.72 -2.21 -7.68
N ILE A 225 17.13 -1.65 -6.65
CA ILE A 225 17.50 -0.34 -6.14
C ILE A 225 18.57 -0.53 -5.07
N LYS A 226 19.80 -0.15 -5.36
CA LYS A 226 20.90 -0.10 -4.38
C LYS A 226 20.78 1.21 -3.59
N ASN A 227 20.91 1.16 -2.25
CA ASN A 227 20.94 2.31 -1.34
C ASN A 227 19.67 3.20 -1.44
N LEU A 228 18.65 2.82 -0.68
CA LEU A 228 17.43 3.60 -0.43
C LEU A 228 17.43 4.30 0.95
N ASP A 229 18.41 3.96 1.79
CA ASP A 229 18.61 4.48 3.15
C ASP A 229 19.64 5.59 3.19
#